data_c6834730e53bc2454911b031c722ff13
#
_entry.id   c6834730e53bc2454911b031c722ff13
#
_cell.length_a   1.000
_cell.length_b   1.000
_cell.length_c   1.000
_cell.angle_alpha   90.00
_cell.angle_beta   90.00
_cell.angle_gamma   90.00
#
_symmetry.space_group_name_H-M   'P 1'
#
loop_
_entity.id
_entity.type
_entity.pdbx_description
1 polymer ?
#
loop_
_entity_poly.entity_id
_entity_poly.type
_entity_poly.pdbx_seq_one_letter_code
_entity_poly.pdbx_strand_id
1 'polypeptide(L)'
;MTKQSQTRDLVLDLIEQLDVGEAIPSERQLSTDLGVSRLTVRAALDDLAREGYLVRRRGAGTFVSEPKISQELTMTSFTDDMRRRGMRPASRTLELRTSPAGARLGRILHVSPSEPIVIASRLRLADGETMAIETLHVRERHVPGLSAADLEEASFYELLSDRYGIDIVGGTQTIEPTVTDEEESEALGVPLHSPAFRFERVTHSETGETVEFVESIYRGDRYRLVTALGRPQENRHRRVVVQRAELDGHFR
;
A
#
# COMPACT_ATOMS: atom_id res chain seq x y z
N MET A 1 14.46 -7.85 28.85
CA MET A 1 14.86 -7.28 27.53
C MET A 1 16.14 -7.95 27.07
N THR A 2 16.23 -8.35 25.81
CA THR A 2 17.44 -8.92 25.22
C THR A 2 18.47 -7.81 24.94
N LYS A 3 19.78 -8.17 24.85
CA LYS A 3 20.80 -7.20 24.43
C LYS A 3 20.52 -6.58 23.06
N GLN A 4 19.93 -7.35 22.14
CA GLN A 4 19.50 -6.86 20.82
C GLN A 4 18.41 -5.78 20.95
N SER A 5 17.38 -6.00 21.78
CA SER A 5 16.32 -5.03 22.02
C SER A 5 16.86 -3.72 22.61
N GLN A 6 17.75 -3.81 23.59
CA GLN A 6 18.39 -2.62 24.16
C GLN A 6 19.25 -1.86 23.15
N THR A 7 20.01 -2.59 22.31
CA THR A 7 20.81 -1.99 21.24
C THR A 7 19.93 -1.29 20.21
N ARG A 8 18.78 -1.92 19.84
CA ARG A 8 17.81 -1.33 18.93
C ARG A 8 17.25 -0.01 19.47
N ASP A 9 16.86 0.03 20.73
CA ASP A 9 16.31 1.24 21.35
C ASP A 9 17.34 2.38 21.39
N LEU A 10 18.60 2.08 21.75
CA LEU A 10 19.69 3.07 21.72
C LEU A 10 19.99 3.60 20.31
N VAL A 11 19.90 2.75 19.30
CA VAL A 11 20.05 3.20 17.89
C VAL A 11 18.85 4.02 17.45
N LEU A 12 17.65 3.73 17.94
CA LEU A 12 16.46 4.53 17.68
C LEU A 12 16.61 5.95 18.26
N ASP A 13 17.07 6.07 19.51
CA ASP A 13 17.34 7.36 20.14
C ASP A 13 18.39 8.17 19.34
N LEU A 14 19.37 7.49 18.75
CA LEU A 14 20.35 8.13 17.85
C LEU A 14 19.70 8.62 16.57
N ILE A 15 18.83 7.81 15.95
CA ILE A 15 18.11 8.17 14.71
C ILE A 15 17.25 9.41 14.90
N GLU A 16 16.60 9.55 16.08
CA GLU A 16 15.77 10.71 16.41
C GLU A 16 16.54 12.04 16.46
N GLN A 17 17.88 11.98 16.57
CA GLN A 17 18.76 13.15 16.62
C GLN A 17 19.36 13.50 15.23
N LEU A 18 19.10 12.67 14.22
CA LEU A 18 19.65 12.80 12.88
C LEU A 18 18.56 13.24 11.88
N ASP A 19 18.96 13.97 10.85
CA ASP A 19 18.07 14.32 9.76
C ASP A 19 17.82 13.15 8.80
N VAL A 20 16.68 13.21 8.11
CA VAL A 20 16.35 12.24 7.05
C VAL A 20 17.42 12.27 5.96
N GLY A 21 17.89 11.08 5.58
CA GLY A 21 18.96 10.92 4.61
C GLY A 21 20.36 11.07 5.19
N GLU A 22 20.52 11.37 6.47
CA GLU A 22 21.81 11.42 7.15
C GLU A 22 22.34 10.00 7.43
N ALA A 23 23.64 9.80 7.33
CA ALA A 23 24.28 8.52 7.55
C ALA A 23 24.42 8.24 9.05
N ILE A 24 24.01 7.05 9.50
CA ILE A 24 24.32 6.60 10.85
C ILE A 24 25.77 6.09 10.96
N PRO A 25 26.36 6.06 12.16
CA PRO A 25 27.69 5.50 12.38
C PRO A 25 27.77 4.03 11.89
N SER A 26 28.96 3.61 11.44
CA SER A 26 29.17 2.24 10.95
C SER A 26 28.92 1.19 12.03
N GLU A 27 28.58 -0.06 11.62
CA GLU A 27 28.42 -1.20 12.54
C GLU A 27 29.62 -1.35 13.50
N ARG A 28 30.85 -1.06 13.01
CA ARG A 28 32.06 -1.12 13.83
C ARG A 28 32.05 -0.02 14.90
N GLN A 29 31.69 1.19 14.51
CA GLN A 29 31.64 2.32 15.45
C GLN A 29 30.57 2.09 16.49
N LEU A 30 29.33 1.75 16.08
CA LEU A 30 28.22 1.43 17.00
C LEU A 30 28.55 0.28 17.95
N SER A 31 29.28 -0.74 17.48
CA SER A 31 29.73 -1.86 18.32
C SER A 31 30.69 -1.38 19.43
N THR A 32 31.58 -0.43 19.11
CA THR A 32 32.51 0.15 20.08
C THR A 32 31.77 1.05 21.06
N ASP A 33 30.93 1.96 20.57
CA ASP A 33 30.27 2.99 21.38
C ASP A 33 29.24 2.39 22.34
N LEU A 34 28.51 1.34 21.88
CA LEU A 34 27.48 0.67 22.68
C LEU A 34 28.01 -0.53 23.48
N GLY A 35 29.28 -0.91 23.32
CA GLY A 35 29.87 -2.03 24.05
C GLY A 35 29.25 -3.39 23.76
N VAL A 36 28.74 -3.61 22.54
CA VAL A 36 28.07 -4.84 22.10
C VAL A 36 28.75 -5.45 20.89
N SER A 37 28.46 -6.74 20.61
CA SER A 37 29.05 -7.42 19.44
C SER A 37 28.52 -6.81 18.11
N ARG A 38 29.35 -6.86 17.06
CA ARG A 38 28.93 -6.42 15.72
C ARG A 38 27.72 -7.20 15.20
N LEU A 39 27.57 -8.47 15.58
CA LEU A 39 26.37 -9.27 15.26
C LEU A 39 25.11 -8.69 15.92
N THR A 40 25.21 -8.25 17.19
CA THR A 40 24.08 -7.63 17.90
C THR A 40 23.69 -6.30 17.25
N VAL A 41 24.67 -5.48 16.89
CA VAL A 41 24.42 -4.22 16.15
C VAL A 41 23.76 -4.51 14.81
N ARG A 42 24.31 -5.44 14.03
CA ARG A 42 23.75 -5.79 12.71
C ARG A 42 22.31 -6.25 12.82
N ALA A 43 22.00 -7.15 13.76
CA ALA A 43 20.63 -7.61 13.98
C ALA A 43 19.68 -6.44 14.34
N ALA A 44 20.11 -5.52 15.20
CA ALA A 44 19.34 -4.32 15.55
C ALA A 44 19.12 -3.39 14.33
N LEU A 45 20.15 -3.18 13.49
CA LEU A 45 20.02 -2.40 12.27
C LEU A 45 19.15 -3.07 11.21
N ASP A 46 19.19 -4.41 11.12
CA ASP A 46 18.31 -5.19 10.25
C ASP A 46 16.84 -5.06 10.66
N ASP A 47 16.57 -5.06 11.98
CA ASP A 47 15.23 -4.83 12.51
C ASP A 47 14.74 -3.43 12.16
N LEU A 48 15.55 -2.39 12.42
CA LEU A 48 15.21 -0.99 12.13
C LEU A 48 15.03 -0.72 10.63
N ALA A 49 15.82 -1.39 9.77
CA ALA A 49 15.63 -1.31 8.32
C ALA A 49 14.32 -1.98 7.87
N ARG A 50 13.98 -3.17 8.41
CA ARG A 50 12.69 -3.82 8.14
C ARG A 50 11.49 -3.01 8.64
N GLU A 51 11.67 -2.27 9.71
CA GLU A 51 10.65 -1.38 10.26
C GLU A 51 10.55 -0.03 9.51
N GLY A 52 11.49 0.25 8.59
CA GLY A 52 11.51 1.45 7.77
C GLY A 52 12.12 2.69 8.43
N TYR A 53 12.86 2.54 9.54
CA TYR A 53 13.62 3.64 10.14
C TYR A 53 14.95 3.91 9.44
N LEU A 54 15.51 2.89 8.80
CA LEU A 54 16.81 2.95 8.13
C LEU A 54 16.71 2.42 6.71
N VAL A 55 17.54 2.96 5.82
CA VAL A 55 17.75 2.46 4.46
C VAL A 55 19.22 2.13 4.24
N ARG A 56 19.52 0.95 3.67
CA ARG A 56 20.89 0.58 3.31
C ARG A 56 21.16 0.92 1.85
N ARG A 57 22.27 1.63 1.62
CA ARG A 57 22.75 1.91 0.26
C ARG A 57 24.04 1.15 0.04
N ARG A 58 24.05 0.25 -0.95
CA ARG A 58 25.19 -0.62 -1.24
C ARG A 58 26.45 0.19 -1.45
N GLY A 59 27.51 -0.07 -0.66
CA GLY A 59 28.80 0.63 -0.73
C GLY A 59 28.81 2.03 -0.11
N ALA A 60 27.67 2.61 0.26
CA ALA A 60 27.57 3.96 0.82
C ALA A 60 27.29 3.97 2.34
N GLY A 61 26.63 2.93 2.88
CA GLY A 61 26.32 2.86 4.31
C GLY A 61 24.84 2.68 4.62
N THR A 62 24.49 3.01 5.85
CA THR A 62 23.11 2.97 6.36
C THR A 62 22.69 4.39 6.71
N PHE A 63 21.50 4.80 6.30
CA PHE A 63 21.01 6.17 6.38
C PHE A 63 19.64 6.19 7.09
N VAL A 64 19.32 7.32 7.72
CA VAL A 64 17.98 7.57 8.28
C VAL A 64 16.97 7.59 7.13
N SER A 65 15.93 6.78 7.24
CA SER A 65 14.87 6.68 6.24
C SER A 65 13.85 7.81 6.42
N GLU A 66 13.14 8.13 5.35
CA GLU A 66 11.95 8.96 5.46
C GLU A 66 10.91 8.31 6.38
N PRO A 67 10.15 9.10 7.18
CA PRO A 67 9.07 8.56 7.98
C PRO A 67 8.08 7.78 7.14
N LYS A 68 7.56 6.68 7.68
CA LYS A 68 6.51 5.92 7.01
C LYS A 68 5.31 6.80 6.69
N ILE A 69 4.76 6.65 5.52
CA ILE A 69 3.52 7.29 5.11
C ILE A 69 2.41 6.85 6.07
N SER A 70 1.84 7.81 6.79
CA SER A 70 0.68 7.57 7.66
C SER A 70 -0.59 7.58 6.79
N GLN A 71 -1.06 6.39 6.41
CA GLN A 71 -2.25 6.23 5.59
C GLN A 71 -3.50 6.35 6.44
N GLU A 72 -4.28 7.40 6.23
CA GLU A 72 -5.63 7.51 6.79
C GLU A 72 -6.59 6.57 6.05
N LEU A 73 -7.52 5.97 6.81
CA LEU A 73 -8.54 5.09 6.24
C LEU A 73 -9.70 5.92 5.65
N THR A 74 -9.37 6.67 4.58
CA THR A 74 -10.32 7.51 3.85
C THR A 74 -10.37 7.11 2.38
N MET A 75 -11.50 7.42 1.71
CA MET A 75 -11.65 7.19 0.28
C MET A 75 -10.82 8.23 -0.48
N THR A 76 -9.67 7.80 -1.00
CA THR A 76 -8.79 8.64 -1.80
C THR A 76 -8.02 7.78 -2.79
N SER A 77 -7.64 8.36 -3.94
CA SER A 77 -6.72 7.69 -4.86
C SER A 77 -5.28 7.74 -4.31
N PHE A 78 -4.44 6.82 -4.75
CA PHE A 78 -3.00 6.88 -4.44
C PHE A 78 -2.39 8.21 -4.89
N THR A 79 -2.74 8.67 -6.08
CA THR A 79 -2.23 9.91 -6.68
C THR A 79 -2.56 11.11 -5.80
N ASP A 80 -3.81 11.25 -5.38
CA ASP A 80 -4.26 12.37 -4.54
C ASP A 80 -3.65 12.30 -3.15
N ASP A 81 -3.49 11.10 -2.60
CA ASP A 81 -2.86 10.92 -1.30
C ASP A 81 -1.39 11.35 -1.33
N MET A 82 -0.64 10.98 -2.35
CA MET A 82 0.76 11.40 -2.51
C MET A 82 0.88 12.90 -2.78
N ARG A 83 0.02 13.48 -3.63
CA ARG A 83 -0.01 14.93 -3.90
C ARG A 83 -0.28 15.73 -2.63
N ARG A 84 -1.25 15.30 -1.80
CA ARG A 84 -1.57 15.98 -0.52
C ARG A 84 -0.40 15.96 0.48
N ARG A 85 0.50 14.99 0.34
CA ARG A 85 1.73 14.88 1.14
C ARG A 85 2.91 15.66 0.56
N GLY A 86 2.72 16.34 -0.58
CA GLY A 86 3.79 17.04 -1.29
C GLY A 86 4.73 16.13 -2.06
N MET A 87 4.40 14.84 -2.20
CA MET A 87 5.17 13.87 -2.98
C MET A 87 4.74 13.87 -4.45
N ARG A 88 5.62 13.44 -5.33
CA ARG A 88 5.35 13.28 -6.76
C ARG A 88 4.90 11.85 -7.07
N PRO A 89 3.58 11.60 -7.26
CA PRO A 89 3.11 10.29 -7.66
C PRO A 89 3.49 9.99 -9.10
N ALA A 90 3.78 8.73 -9.37
CA ALA A 90 3.95 8.18 -10.71
C ALA A 90 3.40 6.75 -10.76
N SER A 91 3.15 6.26 -11.98
CA SER A 91 2.75 4.88 -12.22
C SER A 91 3.53 4.31 -13.37
N ARG A 92 3.79 3.02 -13.32
CA ARG A 92 4.28 2.23 -14.45
C ARG A 92 3.34 1.06 -14.65
N THR A 93 2.71 0.98 -15.82
CA THR A 93 1.83 -0.13 -16.17
C THR A 93 2.67 -1.39 -16.39
N LEU A 94 2.36 -2.45 -15.66
CA LEU A 94 2.99 -3.76 -15.77
C LEU A 94 2.20 -4.65 -16.74
N GLU A 95 0.87 -4.59 -16.65
CA GLU A 95 -0.05 -5.34 -17.50
C GLU A 95 -1.31 -4.53 -17.77
N LEU A 96 -1.84 -4.63 -19.00
CA LEU A 96 -3.16 -4.15 -19.38
C LEU A 96 -3.79 -5.14 -20.34
N ARG A 97 -4.89 -5.77 -19.94
CA ARG A 97 -5.62 -6.75 -20.77
C ARG A 97 -7.11 -6.74 -20.47
N THR A 98 -7.89 -7.27 -21.39
CA THR A 98 -9.31 -7.57 -21.18
C THR A 98 -9.50 -9.08 -21.06
N SER A 99 -10.34 -9.51 -20.11
CA SER A 99 -10.66 -10.91 -19.86
C SER A 99 -12.10 -11.03 -19.37
N PRO A 100 -12.80 -12.15 -19.59
CA PRO A 100 -14.07 -12.40 -18.91
C PRO A 100 -13.90 -12.36 -17.40
N ALA A 101 -14.91 -11.84 -16.69
CA ALA A 101 -14.91 -11.71 -15.23
C ALA A 101 -14.68 -13.05 -14.50
N GLY A 102 -15.19 -14.13 -15.05
CA GLY A 102 -15.21 -15.42 -14.36
C GLY A 102 -16.10 -15.40 -13.10
N ALA A 103 -16.07 -16.47 -12.32
CA ALA A 103 -16.95 -16.62 -11.18
C ALA A 103 -16.59 -15.69 -10.00
N ARG A 104 -15.30 -15.44 -9.75
CA ARG A 104 -14.82 -14.61 -8.63
C ARG A 104 -15.15 -13.14 -8.86
N LEU A 105 -14.62 -12.54 -9.93
CA LEU A 105 -14.86 -11.14 -10.23
C LEU A 105 -16.33 -10.87 -10.56
N GLY A 106 -17.03 -11.82 -11.21
CA GLY A 106 -18.46 -11.70 -11.46
C GLY A 106 -19.29 -11.49 -10.20
N ARG A 107 -18.96 -12.18 -9.11
CA ARG A 107 -19.61 -11.98 -7.79
C ARG A 107 -19.23 -10.65 -7.16
N ILE A 108 -17.94 -10.28 -7.17
CA ILE A 108 -17.45 -9.04 -6.55
C ILE A 108 -18.01 -7.82 -7.26
N LEU A 109 -17.98 -7.82 -8.58
CA LEU A 109 -18.42 -6.69 -9.42
C LEU A 109 -19.93 -6.70 -9.73
N HIS A 110 -20.64 -7.72 -9.25
CA HIS A 110 -22.08 -7.94 -9.55
C HIS A 110 -22.38 -7.98 -11.05
N VAL A 111 -21.58 -8.76 -11.81
CA VAL A 111 -21.71 -8.92 -13.27
C VAL A 111 -21.78 -10.39 -13.69
N SER A 112 -22.18 -10.62 -14.95
CA SER A 112 -22.07 -11.95 -15.55
C SER A 112 -20.62 -12.44 -15.55
N PRO A 113 -20.37 -13.74 -15.32
CA PRO A 113 -19.03 -14.31 -15.49
C PRO A 113 -18.43 -14.12 -16.89
N SER A 114 -19.25 -13.89 -17.91
CA SER A 114 -18.82 -13.61 -19.28
C SER A 114 -18.60 -12.13 -19.58
N GLU A 115 -18.94 -11.21 -18.65
CA GLU A 115 -18.72 -9.77 -18.82
C GLU A 115 -17.24 -9.46 -19.05
N PRO A 116 -16.88 -8.67 -20.07
CA PRO A 116 -15.51 -8.25 -20.29
C PRO A 116 -15.04 -7.28 -19.17
N ILE A 117 -13.93 -7.62 -18.55
CA ILE A 117 -13.27 -6.83 -17.49
C ILE A 117 -11.89 -6.44 -17.99
N VAL A 118 -11.59 -5.15 -17.92
CA VAL A 118 -10.22 -4.63 -18.04
C VAL A 118 -9.50 -4.91 -16.73
N ILE A 119 -8.35 -5.56 -16.85
CA ILE A 119 -7.42 -5.85 -15.76
C ILE A 119 -6.16 -5.05 -16.03
N ALA A 120 -5.80 -4.16 -15.11
CA ALA A 120 -4.61 -3.33 -15.24
C ALA A 120 -3.76 -3.44 -13.97
N SER A 121 -2.56 -4.01 -14.10
CA SER A 121 -1.58 -4.07 -13.02
C SER A 121 -0.58 -2.94 -13.16
N ARG A 122 -0.32 -2.22 -12.07
CA ARG A 122 0.53 -1.04 -12.04
C ARG A 122 1.50 -1.07 -10.86
N LEU A 123 2.72 -0.64 -11.09
CA LEU A 123 3.64 -0.27 -10.02
C LEU A 123 3.40 1.21 -9.67
N ARG A 124 3.11 1.48 -8.40
CA ARG A 124 2.86 2.83 -7.89
C ARG A 124 4.13 3.38 -7.28
N LEU A 125 4.52 4.58 -7.67
CA LEU A 125 5.74 5.25 -7.21
C LEU A 125 5.40 6.58 -6.54
N ALA A 126 6.23 6.97 -5.57
CA ALA A 126 6.25 8.30 -4.97
C ALA A 126 7.70 8.78 -4.90
N ASP A 127 7.99 9.96 -5.44
CA ASP A 127 9.34 10.54 -5.58
C ASP A 127 10.37 9.57 -6.22
N GLY A 128 9.90 8.73 -7.14
CA GLY A 128 10.71 7.73 -7.85
C GLY A 128 10.90 6.40 -7.10
N GLU A 129 10.45 6.27 -5.85
CA GLU A 129 10.50 5.03 -5.11
C GLU A 129 9.22 4.19 -5.28
N THR A 130 9.40 2.88 -5.39
CA THR A 130 8.28 1.93 -5.47
C THR A 130 7.56 1.83 -4.14
N MET A 131 6.24 1.98 -4.15
CA MET A 131 5.40 2.03 -2.96
C MET A 131 4.42 0.86 -2.87
N ALA A 132 3.81 0.51 -4.00
CA ALA A 132 2.82 -0.55 -4.06
C ALA A 132 2.72 -1.15 -5.46
N ILE A 133 2.22 -2.38 -5.53
CA ILE A 133 1.65 -2.97 -6.73
C ILE A 133 0.14 -2.88 -6.60
N GLU A 134 -0.54 -2.44 -7.65
CA GLU A 134 -1.99 -2.26 -7.67
C GLU A 134 -2.58 -2.92 -8.91
N THR A 135 -3.57 -3.78 -8.73
CA THR A 135 -4.31 -4.41 -9.84
C THR A 135 -5.76 -3.95 -9.82
N LEU A 136 -6.13 -3.21 -10.85
CA LEU A 136 -7.49 -2.74 -11.10
C LEU A 136 -8.29 -3.77 -11.88
N HIS A 137 -9.54 -3.95 -11.50
CA HIS A 137 -10.53 -4.73 -12.24
C HIS A 137 -11.75 -3.84 -12.45
N VAL A 138 -12.01 -3.45 -13.69
CA VAL A 138 -13.11 -2.55 -14.06
C VAL A 138 -13.83 -3.07 -15.31
N ARG A 139 -15.14 -2.88 -15.38
CA ARG A 139 -15.91 -3.28 -16.57
C ARG A 139 -15.39 -2.54 -17.81
N GLU A 140 -15.13 -3.26 -18.90
CA GLU A 140 -14.65 -2.65 -20.15
C GLU A 140 -15.57 -1.53 -20.64
N ARG A 141 -16.89 -1.70 -20.50
CA ARG A 141 -17.88 -0.68 -20.91
C ARG A 141 -17.79 0.63 -20.12
N HIS A 142 -17.20 0.62 -18.91
CA HIS A 142 -16.98 1.83 -18.10
C HIS A 142 -15.76 2.61 -18.57
N VAL A 143 -14.81 1.96 -19.23
CA VAL A 143 -13.52 2.53 -19.61
C VAL A 143 -13.17 2.21 -21.08
N PRO A 144 -14.07 2.47 -22.03
CA PRO A 144 -13.82 2.13 -23.44
C PRO A 144 -12.57 2.86 -23.95
N GLY A 145 -11.65 2.08 -24.55
CA GLY A 145 -10.41 2.60 -25.12
C GLY A 145 -9.37 3.04 -24.07
N LEU A 146 -9.47 2.56 -22.84
CA LEU A 146 -8.43 2.78 -21.82
C LEU A 146 -7.09 2.21 -22.30
N SER A 147 -6.04 3.03 -22.20
CA SER A 147 -4.68 2.66 -22.58
C SER A 147 -3.72 2.66 -21.37
N ALA A 148 -2.55 2.06 -21.53
CA ALA A 148 -1.50 2.09 -20.50
C ALA A 148 -1.03 3.53 -20.22
N ALA A 149 -0.92 4.37 -21.25
CA ALA A 149 -0.52 5.77 -21.10
C ALA A 149 -1.50 6.56 -20.23
N ASP A 150 -2.81 6.35 -20.41
CA ASP A 150 -3.85 7.00 -19.58
C ASP A 150 -3.66 6.67 -18.09
N LEU A 151 -3.21 5.46 -17.77
CA LEU A 151 -3.00 4.99 -16.38
C LEU A 151 -1.68 5.48 -15.77
N GLU A 152 -0.72 5.92 -16.57
CA GLU A 152 0.57 6.41 -16.12
C GLU A 152 0.55 7.91 -15.84
N GLU A 153 -0.22 8.68 -16.58
CA GLU A 153 -0.25 10.14 -16.56
C GLU A 153 -1.19 10.73 -15.50
N ALA A 154 -2.30 10.01 -15.19
CA ALA A 154 -3.37 10.57 -14.36
C ALA A 154 -3.76 9.68 -13.15
N SER A 155 -4.49 10.29 -12.22
CA SER A 155 -5.27 9.54 -11.23
C SER A 155 -6.37 8.75 -11.95
N PHE A 156 -6.51 7.46 -11.63
CA PHE A 156 -7.59 6.67 -12.22
C PHE A 156 -8.98 7.22 -11.85
N TYR A 157 -9.13 7.81 -10.66
CA TYR A 157 -10.39 8.42 -10.25
C TYR A 157 -10.67 9.73 -10.99
N GLU A 158 -9.64 10.56 -11.22
CA GLU A 158 -9.76 11.73 -12.09
C GLU A 158 -10.15 11.31 -13.52
N LEU A 159 -9.50 10.26 -14.05
CA LEU A 159 -9.80 9.73 -15.38
C LEU A 159 -11.23 9.19 -15.48
N LEU A 160 -11.73 8.48 -14.47
CA LEU A 160 -13.12 8.00 -14.42
C LEU A 160 -14.11 9.16 -14.46
N SER A 161 -13.89 10.20 -13.66
CA SER A 161 -14.75 11.39 -13.63
C SER A 161 -14.67 12.19 -14.93
N ASP A 162 -13.47 12.59 -15.34
CA ASP A 162 -13.25 13.55 -16.42
C ASP A 162 -13.57 12.98 -17.82
N ARG A 163 -13.15 11.74 -18.06
CA ARG A 163 -13.30 11.12 -19.39
C ARG A 163 -14.53 10.25 -19.52
N TYR A 164 -14.91 9.56 -18.46
CA TYR A 164 -15.97 8.55 -18.52
C TYR A 164 -17.24 8.97 -17.76
N GLY A 165 -17.23 10.11 -17.05
CA GLY A 165 -18.39 10.62 -16.35
C GLY A 165 -18.83 9.73 -15.18
N ILE A 166 -17.89 9.02 -14.55
CA ILE A 166 -18.16 8.10 -13.45
C ILE A 166 -17.51 8.64 -12.18
N ASP A 167 -18.33 9.10 -11.24
CA ASP A 167 -17.87 9.56 -9.94
C ASP A 167 -17.97 8.46 -8.90
N ILE A 168 -16.86 8.22 -8.20
CA ILE A 168 -16.80 7.27 -7.09
C ILE A 168 -17.18 8.01 -5.80
N VAL A 169 -18.23 7.54 -5.14
CA VAL A 169 -18.77 8.19 -3.93
C VAL A 169 -18.51 7.42 -2.65
N GLY A 170 -18.10 6.16 -2.75
CA GLY A 170 -17.85 5.34 -1.59
C GLY A 170 -17.35 3.94 -1.94
N GLY A 171 -17.03 3.18 -0.91
CA GLY A 171 -16.56 1.80 -1.10
C GLY A 171 -16.31 1.10 0.22
N THR A 172 -15.95 -0.18 0.10
CA THR A 172 -15.50 -1.00 1.22
C THR A 172 -14.05 -1.40 0.96
N GLN A 173 -13.23 -1.35 2.00
CA GLN A 173 -11.83 -1.76 1.91
C GLN A 173 -11.51 -2.75 3.02
N THR A 174 -10.89 -3.86 2.65
CA THR A 174 -10.29 -4.83 3.57
C THR A 174 -8.79 -4.64 3.57
N ILE A 175 -8.16 -4.75 4.73
CA ILE A 175 -6.72 -4.61 4.91
C ILE A 175 -6.22 -5.78 5.74
N GLU A 176 -5.28 -6.53 5.18
CA GLU A 176 -4.70 -7.70 5.83
C GLU A 176 -3.17 -7.61 5.84
N PRO A 177 -2.50 -8.05 6.92
CA PRO A 177 -1.06 -8.20 6.92
C PRO A 177 -0.66 -9.36 6.00
N THR A 178 0.44 -9.18 5.26
CA THR A 178 1.01 -10.21 4.39
C THR A 178 2.52 -10.08 4.32
N VAL A 179 3.16 -10.94 3.55
CA VAL A 179 4.55 -10.82 3.12
C VAL A 179 4.59 -10.91 1.61
N THR A 180 5.58 -10.24 1.00
CA THR A 180 5.76 -10.27 -0.45
C THR A 180 6.21 -11.66 -0.92
N ASP A 181 5.68 -12.09 -2.07
CA ASP A 181 6.19 -13.24 -2.81
C ASP A 181 7.39 -12.85 -3.70
N GLU A 182 7.83 -13.75 -4.58
CA GLU A 182 9.01 -13.54 -5.41
C GLU A 182 8.78 -12.45 -6.47
N GLU A 183 7.64 -12.48 -7.16
CA GLU A 183 7.27 -11.49 -8.19
C GLU A 183 7.03 -10.10 -7.59
N GLU A 184 6.31 -10.04 -6.46
CA GLU A 184 6.05 -8.81 -5.72
C GLU A 184 7.35 -8.20 -5.16
N SER A 185 8.25 -9.05 -4.65
CA SER A 185 9.54 -8.61 -4.10
C SER A 185 10.45 -8.02 -5.18
N GLU A 186 10.51 -8.66 -6.35
CA GLU A 186 11.26 -8.17 -7.50
C GLU A 186 10.69 -6.83 -8.01
N ALA A 187 9.38 -6.76 -8.21
CA ALA A 187 8.72 -5.55 -8.70
C ALA A 187 8.86 -4.37 -7.75
N LEU A 188 8.75 -4.61 -6.43
CA LEU A 188 8.88 -3.58 -5.39
C LEU A 188 10.33 -3.26 -5.03
N GLY A 189 11.30 -4.07 -5.46
CA GLY A 189 12.71 -3.89 -5.12
C GLY A 189 13.00 -4.13 -3.64
N VAL A 190 12.31 -5.07 -3.01
CA VAL A 190 12.46 -5.44 -1.59
C VAL A 190 12.94 -6.87 -1.44
N PRO A 191 13.52 -7.27 -0.30
CA PRO A 191 13.83 -8.66 -0.03
C PRO A 191 12.61 -9.57 -0.08
N LEU A 192 12.79 -10.82 -0.47
CA LEU A 192 11.74 -11.84 -0.42
C LEU A 192 11.13 -11.94 0.99
N HIS A 193 9.82 -12.12 1.07
CA HIS A 193 9.02 -12.15 2.29
C HIS A 193 9.12 -10.86 3.14
N SER A 194 9.30 -9.71 2.51
CA SER A 194 9.22 -8.43 3.19
C SER A 194 7.79 -8.20 3.71
N PRO A 195 7.63 -7.65 4.93
CA PRO A 195 6.32 -7.29 5.47
C PRO A 195 5.57 -6.35 4.53
N ALA A 196 4.30 -6.64 4.29
CA ALA A 196 3.43 -5.87 3.41
C ALA A 196 2.00 -5.83 3.95
N PHE A 197 1.19 -4.94 3.37
CA PHE A 197 -0.25 -4.91 3.56
C PHE A 197 -0.92 -5.27 2.25
N ARG A 198 -1.88 -6.21 2.31
CA ARG A 198 -2.82 -6.48 1.23
C ARG A 198 -4.06 -5.65 1.43
N PHE A 199 -4.42 -4.88 0.41
CA PHE A 199 -5.67 -4.11 0.35
C PHE A 199 -6.56 -4.73 -0.71
N GLU A 200 -7.82 -4.94 -0.38
CA GLU A 200 -8.88 -5.22 -1.34
C GLU A 200 -9.94 -4.13 -1.20
N ARG A 201 -10.26 -3.45 -2.29
CA ARG A 201 -11.23 -2.35 -2.31
C ARG A 201 -12.28 -2.59 -3.38
N VAL A 202 -13.54 -2.41 -3.01
CA VAL A 202 -14.68 -2.34 -3.92
C VAL A 202 -15.26 -0.94 -3.83
N THR A 203 -15.43 -0.26 -4.97
CA THR A 203 -15.98 1.09 -5.02
C THR A 203 -17.31 1.16 -5.75
N HIS A 204 -18.09 2.19 -5.42
CA HIS A 204 -19.44 2.38 -5.95
C HIS A 204 -19.62 3.82 -6.47
N SER A 205 -20.40 3.94 -7.55
CA SER A 205 -20.87 5.23 -8.08
C SER A 205 -22.05 5.76 -7.27
N GLU A 206 -22.50 6.99 -7.59
CA GLU A 206 -23.71 7.61 -7.03
C GLU A 206 -24.97 6.77 -7.24
N THR A 207 -25.03 5.99 -8.31
CA THR A 207 -26.16 5.09 -8.59
C THR A 207 -26.12 3.80 -7.77
N GLY A 208 -25.05 3.60 -6.98
CA GLY A 208 -24.81 2.36 -6.22
C GLY A 208 -24.24 1.22 -7.06
N GLU A 209 -23.92 1.46 -8.33
CA GLU A 209 -23.27 0.47 -9.18
C GLU A 209 -21.82 0.23 -8.73
N THR A 210 -21.38 -1.03 -8.70
CA THR A 210 -19.97 -1.36 -8.45
C THR A 210 -19.13 -0.92 -9.65
N VAL A 211 -18.19 -0.02 -9.43
CA VAL A 211 -17.34 0.56 -10.49
C VAL A 211 -16.09 -0.27 -10.70
N GLU A 212 -15.37 -0.55 -9.62
CA GLU A 212 -14.10 -1.27 -9.67
C GLU A 212 -13.91 -2.20 -8.47
N PHE A 213 -13.07 -3.18 -8.66
CA PHE A 213 -12.41 -3.94 -7.60
C PHE A 213 -10.90 -3.78 -7.75
N VAL A 214 -10.22 -3.45 -6.66
CA VAL A 214 -8.77 -3.20 -6.63
C VAL A 214 -8.12 -4.11 -5.61
N GLU A 215 -7.08 -4.81 -6.02
CA GLU A 215 -6.16 -5.53 -5.14
C GLU A 215 -4.82 -4.78 -5.13
N SER A 216 -4.24 -4.57 -3.95
CA SER A 216 -2.96 -3.88 -3.87
C SER A 216 -2.08 -4.47 -2.78
N ILE A 217 -0.76 -4.51 -3.06
CA ILE A 217 0.27 -4.90 -2.10
C ILE A 217 1.12 -3.66 -1.80
N TYR A 218 1.00 -3.15 -0.59
CA TYR A 218 1.74 -1.97 -0.11
C TYR A 218 2.92 -2.39 0.74
N ARG A 219 4.07 -1.76 0.53
CA ARG A 219 5.29 -1.99 1.32
C ARG A 219 5.09 -1.62 2.79
N GLY A 220 5.29 -2.58 3.70
CA GLY A 220 5.16 -2.36 5.14
C GLY A 220 6.30 -1.55 5.77
N ASP A 221 7.44 -1.43 5.10
CA ASP A 221 8.54 -0.54 5.49
C ASP A 221 8.27 0.93 5.14
N ARG A 222 7.32 1.22 4.21
CA ARG A 222 6.95 2.57 3.76
C ARG A 222 5.60 3.06 4.27
N TYR A 223 4.71 2.16 4.69
CA TYR A 223 3.36 2.50 5.13
C TYR A 223 3.09 2.09 6.57
N ARG A 224 2.29 2.90 7.25
CA ARG A 224 1.57 2.57 8.48
C ARG A 224 0.13 3.04 8.35
N LEU A 225 -0.79 2.32 8.97
CA LEU A 225 -2.21 2.69 8.97
C LEU A 225 -2.51 3.51 10.21
N VAL A 226 -3.24 4.61 10.02
CA VAL A 226 -3.65 5.51 11.10
C VAL A 226 -5.15 5.72 11.03
N THR A 227 -5.83 5.56 12.15
CA THR A 227 -7.24 5.89 12.29
C THR A 227 -7.47 6.65 13.59
N ALA A 228 -8.32 7.66 13.56
CA ALA A 228 -8.75 8.35 14.76
C ALA A 228 -9.80 7.49 15.49
N LEU A 229 -9.55 7.21 16.77
CA LEU A 229 -10.50 6.47 17.61
C LEU A 229 -11.31 7.47 18.42
N GLY A 230 -12.63 7.47 18.22
CA GLY A 230 -13.60 8.19 19.03
C GLY A 230 -14.44 7.23 19.88
N ARG A 231 -14.97 7.68 21.02
CA ARG A 231 -16.02 6.89 21.69
C ARG A 231 -17.24 6.86 20.79
N PRO A 232 -17.95 5.71 20.63
CA PRO A 232 -19.21 5.68 19.93
C PRO A 232 -20.14 6.74 20.54
N GLN A 233 -20.52 7.74 19.77
CA GLN A 233 -21.63 8.59 20.17
C GLN A 233 -22.87 7.70 20.10
N GLU A 234 -23.63 7.59 21.18
CA GLU A 234 -24.97 7.02 21.16
C GLU A 234 -25.85 7.89 20.27
N ASN A 235 -25.74 7.74 18.97
CA ASN A 235 -26.65 8.35 18.02
C ASN A 235 -27.95 7.56 18.03
N ARG A 236 -28.89 7.96 18.89
CA ARG A 236 -30.31 7.68 18.69
C ARG A 236 -30.69 8.24 17.32
N HIS A 237 -30.95 7.38 16.33
CA HIS A 237 -31.39 7.63 14.96
C HIS A 237 -30.27 7.74 13.90
N ARG A 238 -29.62 6.62 13.61
CA ARG A 238 -29.31 6.18 12.24
C ARG A 238 -28.94 4.69 12.30
N ARG A 239 -29.91 3.82 12.06
CA ARG A 239 -29.63 2.45 11.61
C ARG A 239 -28.98 2.55 10.24
N VAL A 240 -27.66 2.59 10.19
CA VAL A 240 -26.95 2.16 9.00
C VAL A 240 -27.21 0.66 8.93
N VAL A 241 -28.05 0.26 7.99
CA VAL A 241 -28.20 -1.14 7.62
C VAL A 241 -26.88 -1.53 6.94
N VAL A 242 -25.94 -2.00 7.74
CA VAL A 242 -24.86 -2.81 7.23
C VAL A 242 -25.51 -4.13 6.84
N GLN A 243 -25.86 -4.28 5.57
CA GLN A 243 -26.13 -5.58 5.01
C GLN A 243 -24.85 -6.40 5.21
N ARG A 244 -24.86 -7.24 6.23
CA ARG A 244 -23.95 -8.35 6.36
C ARG A 244 -24.12 -9.21 5.10
N ALA A 245 -23.24 -9.02 4.12
CA ALA A 245 -23.01 -10.05 3.13
C ALA A 245 -22.49 -11.27 3.92
N GLU A 246 -23.29 -12.29 3.98
CA GLU A 246 -22.97 -13.59 4.57
C GLU A 246 -21.77 -14.17 3.80
N LEU A 247 -20.58 -13.99 4.37
CA LEU A 247 -19.38 -14.74 4.04
C LEU A 247 -19.29 -15.94 5.02
N ASP A 248 -20.37 -16.72 5.10
CA ASP A 248 -20.34 -18.02 5.71
C ASP A 248 -20.53 -19.09 4.64
N GLY A 249 -19.49 -19.86 4.42
CA GLY A 249 -19.64 -21.09 3.69
C GLY A 249 -18.36 -21.68 3.10
N HIS A 250 -17.79 -22.61 3.87
CA HIS A 250 -16.94 -23.73 3.47
C HIS A 250 -15.44 -23.64 3.70
N PHE A 251 -15.07 -23.81 4.97
CA PHE A 251 -13.96 -24.70 5.30
C PHE A 251 -14.54 -26.08 5.70
N ARG A 252 -14.49 -27.04 4.80
CA ARG A 252 -14.28 -28.47 5.04
C ARG A 252 -13.45 -29.04 3.90
#